data_865114385ed130949ca38b08a310ea4e
#
_entry.id   865114385ed130949ca38b08a310ea4e
#
_cell.length_a   1.000
_cell.length_b   1.000
_cell.length_c   1.000
_cell.angle_alpha   90.00
_cell.angle_beta   90.00
_cell.angle_gamma   90.00
#
_symmetry.space_group_name_H-M   'P 1'
#
loop_
_entity.id
_entity.type
_entity.pdbx_description
1 polymer ?
#
loop_
_entity_poly.entity_id
_entity_poly.type
_entity_poly.pdbx_seq_one_letter_code
_entity_poly.pdbx_strand_id
1 'polypeptide(L)'
;MISSLIENFGSYSRVRGSINDDWVDRLNHLYTVVLLVIFAVIISTGQYVGDAIQCWCPAEFTDAFVDYTKSYCWIANTYYIPMTDVIPVEIRKREDKQITYYQWVPLILLFQAFMFKFPNILWTSTHELSGLNLDKIVSMAEETQLGSPDDREETIKNIAHFLTRWLEAYREYKLNFLVKLRQRSSRMCCFLCSRRQGTFLTGLYVFVKMLYVANVIGQFFLLNAFMATDYTVYGLEVLQSLASNTVWQESPRFPRVTLCDLQIRQLQNLQRYTVQCVLPINLFNEKIFIFLWFWFVFVAACSCINLLSWFYRFIFSQAHIDYVTKYIRWWDSIQTKQDRKLCQKFTKEYLRDDGFLVLRVIAKNSTDLVAGDLLHYLWKAYKEKNDVKNKEPADVGSNVHT
;
A
#
# COMPACT_ATOMS: atom_id res chain seq x y z
N MET A 1 -13.90 -29.99 -9.96
CA MET A 1 -14.19 -28.61 -9.50
C MET A 1 -13.23 -28.17 -8.38
N ILE A 2 -13.02 -28.93 -7.30
CA ILE A 2 -12.07 -28.59 -6.22
C ILE A 2 -10.62 -28.71 -6.71
N SER A 3 -10.26 -29.71 -7.54
CA SER A 3 -8.93 -29.84 -8.13
C SER A 3 -8.58 -28.69 -9.08
N SER A 4 -9.53 -28.21 -9.89
CA SER A 4 -9.30 -27.06 -10.77
C SER A 4 -9.21 -25.73 -10.02
N LEU A 5 -9.83 -25.62 -8.84
CA LEU A 5 -9.62 -24.49 -7.92
C LEU A 5 -8.24 -24.57 -7.28
N ILE A 6 -7.75 -25.75 -6.89
CA ILE A 6 -6.42 -25.95 -6.31
C ILE A 6 -5.32 -25.73 -7.37
N GLU A 7 -5.52 -26.17 -8.62
CA GLU A 7 -4.60 -25.86 -9.72
C GLU A 7 -4.60 -24.38 -10.09
N ASN A 8 -5.74 -23.69 -10.06
CA ASN A 8 -5.80 -22.25 -10.17
C ASN A 8 -5.18 -21.54 -8.97
N PHE A 9 -5.29 -22.07 -7.74
CA PHE A 9 -4.55 -21.58 -6.57
C PHE A 9 -3.06 -21.89 -6.67
N GLY A 10 -2.63 -22.98 -7.25
CA GLY A 10 -1.23 -23.30 -7.55
C GLY A 10 -0.63 -22.41 -8.65
N SER A 11 -1.42 -21.96 -9.63
CA SER A 11 -1.07 -20.90 -10.57
C SER A 11 -1.06 -19.51 -9.90
N TYR A 12 -1.64 -19.38 -8.72
CA TYR A 12 -1.56 -18.20 -7.82
C TYR A 12 -0.20 -18.09 -7.09
N SER A 13 0.79 -18.91 -7.42
CA SER A 13 2.20 -18.61 -7.08
C SER A 13 2.69 -17.31 -7.75
N ARG A 14 1.94 -16.76 -8.68
CA ARG A 14 1.94 -15.35 -9.12
C ARG A 14 1.15 -14.39 -8.21
N VAL A 15 0.81 -14.76 -6.99
CA VAL A 15 0.61 -13.86 -5.85
C VAL A 15 1.97 -13.32 -5.34
N ARG A 16 3.03 -13.49 -6.11
CA ARG A 16 4.14 -12.54 -6.11
C ARG A 16 3.51 -11.20 -6.48
N GLY A 17 3.38 -10.32 -5.47
CA GLY A 17 3.01 -8.93 -5.70
C GLY A 17 3.81 -8.39 -6.88
N SER A 18 3.36 -7.31 -7.47
CA SER A 18 4.05 -6.61 -8.54
C SER A 18 5.56 -6.71 -8.33
N ILE A 19 6.28 -7.27 -9.30
CA ILE A 19 7.72 -7.59 -9.18
C ILE A 19 8.56 -6.30 -9.01
N ASN A 20 7.94 -5.15 -9.23
CA ASN A 20 8.54 -3.82 -9.15
C ASN A 20 8.35 -3.10 -7.80
N ASP A 21 7.85 -3.80 -6.77
CA ASP A 21 7.50 -3.24 -5.45
C ASP A 21 8.56 -3.49 -4.38
N ASP A 22 8.58 -2.61 -3.38
CA ASP A 22 9.28 -2.81 -2.12
C ASP A 22 8.51 -3.76 -1.18
N TRP A 23 9.21 -4.39 -0.23
CA TRP A 23 8.57 -5.21 0.80
C TRP A 23 7.46 -4.46 1.57
N VAL A 24 7.66 -3.18 1.88
CA VAL A 24 6.67 -2.35 2.57
C VAL A 24 5.44 -2.08 1.70
N ASP A 25 5.61 -1.97 0.38
CA ASP A 25 4.48 -1.85 -0.54
C ASP A 25 3.66 -3.13 -0.54
N ARG A 26 4.31 -4.30 -0.60
CA ARG A 26 3.64 -5.61 -0.48
C ARG A 26 2.93 -5.77 0.87
N LEU A 27 3.49 -5.22 1.95
CA LEU A 27 2.84 -5.18 3.25
C LEU A 27 1.49 -4.46 3.19
N ASN A 28 1.43 -3.33 2.47
CA ASN A 28 0.21 -2.55 2.29
C ASN A 28 -0.78 -3.23 1.34
N HIS A 29 -0.40 -3.44 0.07
CA HIS A 29 -1.36 -3.82 -0.99
C HIS A 29 -1.61 -5.32 -1.12
N LEU A 30 -0.79 -6.18 -0.52
CA LEU A 30 -0.95 -7.63 -0.59
C LEU A 30 -1.33 -8.20 0.78
N TYR A 31 -0.43 -8.13 1.77
CA TYR A 31 -0.67 -8.79 3.07
C TYR A 31 -1.85 -8.17 3.83
N THR A 32 -1.95 -6.84 3.86
CA THR A 32 -3.08 -6.17 4.52
C THR A 32 -4.39 -6.43 3.79
N VAL A 33 -4.39 -6.45 2.46
CA VAL A 33 -5.59 -6.77 1.66
C VAL A 33 -6.06 -8.19 1.92
N VAL A 34 -5.16 -9.18 1.87
CA VAL A 34 -5.50 -10.58 2.15
C VAL A 34 -6.06 -10.74 3.56
N LEU A 35 -5.44 -10.11 4.55
CA LEU A 35 -5.89 -10.12 5.93
C LEU A 35 -7.32 -9.56 6.09
N LEU A 36 -7.59 -8.39 5.49
CA LEU A 36 -8.91 -7.76 5.53
C LEU A 36 -9.98 -8.59 4.84
N VAL A 37 -9.66 -9.22 3.70
CA VAL A 37 -10.57 -10.12 2.99
C VAL A 37 -10.88 -11.36 3.83
N ILE A 38 -9.87 -11.96 4.48
CA ILE A 38 -10.08 -13.11 5.37
C ILE A 38 -11.03 -12.73 6.51
N PHE A 39 -10.81 -11.58 7.16
CA PHE A 39 -11.70 -11.13 8.23
C PHE A 39 -13.11 -10.82 7.72
N ALA A 40 -13.25 -10.21 6.55
CA ALA A 40 -14.56 -9.98 5.94
C ALA A 40 -15.31 -11.31 5.69
N VAL A 41 -14.62 -12.35 5.22
CA VAL A 41 -15.23 -13.68 5.01
C VAL A 41 -15.62 -14.32 6.35
N ILE A 42 -14.76 -14.28 7.35
CA ILE A 42 -15.06 -14.84 8.69
C ILE A 42 -16.30 -14.18 9.28
N ILE A 43 -16.39 -12.84 9.25
CA ILE A 43 -17.55 -12.11 9.79
C ILE A 43 -18.79 -12.40 8.94
N SER A 44 -18.70 -12.39 7.62
CA SER A 44 -19.83 -12.73 6.73
C SER A 44 -20.37 -14.12 7.02
N THR A 45 -19.50 -15.10 7.21
CA THR A 45 -19.92 -16.47 7.55
C THR A 45 -20.66 -16.49 8.88
N GLY A 46 -20.17 -15.76 9.90
CA GLY A 46 -20.84 -15.64 11.20
C GLY A 46 -22.22 -14.96 11.12
N GLN A 47 -22.39 -14.01 10.18
CA GLN A 47 -23.65 -13.30 9.99
C GLN A 47 -24.71 -14.09 9.21
N TYR A 48 -24.31 -14.86 8.20
CA TYR A 48 -25.22 -15.50 7.25
C TYR A 48 -25.42 -17.01 7.47
N VAL A 49 -24.46 -17.69 8.08
CA VAL A 49 -24.51 -19.13 8.35
C VAL A 49 -24.81 -19.45 9.82
N GLY A 50 -24.45 -18.52 10.74
CA GLY A 50 -24.70 -18.63 12.16
C GLY A 50 -25.91 -17.84 12.63
N ASP A 51 -26.21 -17.96 13.92
CA ASP A 51 -27.19 -17.10 14.61
C ASP A 51 -26.57 -15.73 14.88
N ALA A 52 -26.82 -14.77 14.01
CA ALA A 52 -26.26 -13.43 14.13
C ALA A 52 -26.75 -12.69 15.40
N ILE A 53 -27.97 -12.96 15.82
CA ILE A 53 -28.63 -12.39 16.99
C ILE A 53 -29.50 -13.44 17.69
N GLN A 54 -29.48 -13.44 19.02
CA GLN A 54 -30.37 -14.27 19.82
C GLN A 54 -31.12 -13.37 20.83
N CYS A 55 -32.44 -13.41 20.81
CA CYS A 55 -33.27 -12.57 21.69
C CYS A 55 -33.98 -13.42 22.71
N TRP A 56 -33.96 -12.97 23.98
CA TRP A 56 -34.80 -13.53 25.05
C TRP A 56 -36.20 -13.02 24.85
N CYS A 57 -37.15 -13.94 24.59
CA CYS A 57 -38.55 -13.63 24.41
C CYS A 57 -39.38 -14.16 25.60
N PRO A 58 -40.48 -13.49 25.98
CA PRO A 58 -41.41 -14.02 26.95
C PRO A 58 -41.96 -15.38 26.54
N ALA A 59 -42.37 -16.21 27.53
CA ALA A 59 -42.91 -17.55 27.31
C ALA A 59 -44.20 -17.58 26.47
N GLU A 60 -44.89 -16.46 26.34
CA GLU A 60 -46.08 -16.29 25.52
C GLU A 60 -45.80 -16.28 24.00
N PHE A 61 -44.53 -16.10 23.61
CA PHE A 61 -44.16 -16.07 22.21
C PHE A 61 -44.06 -17.50 21.67
N THR A 62 -44.75 -17.76 20.57
CA THR A 62 -44.62 -18.99 19.82
C THR A 62 -43.28 -19.03 19.10
N ASP A 63 -42.80 -20.20 18.69
CA ASP A 63 -41.52 -20.34 17.97
C ASP A 63 -41.45 -19.44 16.71
N ALA A 64 -42.56 -19.37 15.94
CA ALA A 64 -42.66 -18.48 14.78
C ALA A 64 -42.54 -17.00 15.16
N PHE A 65 -43.03 -16.62 16.32
CA PHE A 65 -42.89 -15.23 16.81
C PHE A 65 -41.47 -14.93 17.32
N VAL A 66 -40.83 -15.91 17.92
CA VAL A 66 -39.41 -15.79 18.33
C VAL A 66 -38.50 -15.61 17.08
N ASP A 67 -38.69 -16.38 16.02
CA ASP A 67 -37.92 -16.28 14.78
C ASP A 67 -38.19 -14.95 14.05
N TYR A 68 -39.44 -14.49 14.05
CA TYR A 68 -39.77 -13.15 13.55
C TYR A 68 -39.09 -12.05 14.38
N THR A 69 -39.08 -12.18 15.71
CA THR A 69 -38.43 -11.21 16.60
C THR A 69 -36.93 -11.13 16.35
N LYS A 70 -36.22 -12.28 16.16
CA LYS A 70 -34.82 -12.31 15.85
C LYS A 70 -34.55 -11.58 14.52
N SER A 71 -35.28 -11.91 13.47
CA SER A 71 -35.15 -11.31 12.14
C SER A 71 -35.44 -9.81 12.15
N TYR A 72 -36.50 -9.41 12.87
CA TYR A 72 -36.83 -7.99 13.02
C TYR A 72 -35.75 -7.21 13.75
N CYS A 73 -35.32 -7.69 14.91
CA CYS A 73 -34.30 -7.02 15.72
C CYS A 73 -32.94 -6.95 15.01
N TRP A 74 -32.61 -7.94 14.14
CA TRP A 74 -31.44 -7.88 13.30
C TRP A 74 -31.50 -6.74 12.29
N ILE A 75 -32.65 -6.56 11.63
CA ILE A 75 -32.83 -5.57 10.56
C ILE A 75 -33.06 -4.17 11.12
N ALA A 76 -33.90 -4.04 12.20
CA ALA A 76 -34.29 -2.77 12.75
C ALA A 76 -33.22 -2.07 13.60
N ASN A 77 -32.08 -2.69 13.81
CA ASN A 77 -30.99 -2.32 14.72
C ASN A 77 -31.37 -2.50 16.21
N THR A 78 -30.37 -2.58 17.03
CA THR A 78 -30.46 -2.67 18.48
C THR A 78 -29.82 -1.44 19.10
N TYR A 79 -30.15 -1.16 20.37
CA TYR A 79 -29.54 -0.06 21.12
C TYR A 79 -28.89 -0.57 22.40
N TYR A 80 -27.88 0.14 22.86
CA TYR A 80 -27.12 -0.23 24.06
C TYR A 80 -27.39 0.74 25.22
N ILE A 81 -27.78 0.18 26.34
CA ILE A 81 -27.87 0.89 27.61
C ILE A 81 -27.19 0.01 28.67
N PRO A 82 -26.21 0.56 29.44
CA PRO A 82 -25.55 -0.16 30.51
C PRO A 82 -26.61 -0.74 31.50
N MET A 83 -26.36 -1.93 32.05
CA MET A 83 -27.29 -2.59 32.98
C MET A 83 -27.50 -1.79 34.25
N THR A 84 -26.63 -0.85 34.58
CA THR A 84 -26.76 0.06 35.73
C THR A 84 -27.71 1.21 35.48
N ASP A 85 -28.02 1.52 34.22
CA ASP A 85 -28.81 2.67 33.82
C ASP A 85 -30.29 2.30 33.61
N VAL A 86 -31.16 3.25 33.90
CA VAL A 86 -32.59 3.09 33.64
C VAL A 86 -32.89 3.29 32.15
N ILE A 87 -33.70 2.41 31.57
CA ILE A 87 -34.14 2.52 30.18
C ILE A 87 -34.98 3.81 30.00
N PRO A 88 -34.59 4.75 29.13
CA PRO A 88 -35.33 5.96 28.86
C PRO A 88 -36.75 5.65 28.36
N VAL A 89 -37.75 6.37 28.87
CA VAL A 89 -39.15 6.24 28.43
C VAL A 89 -39.31 6.84 27.01
N GLU A 90 -38.56 7.89 26.71
CA GLU A 90 -38.58 8.56 25.42
C GLU A 90 -37.91 7.71 24.35
N ILE A 91 -38.59 7.44 23.25
CA ILE A 91 -38.11 6.62 22.13
C ILE A 91 -36.91 7.28 21.44
N ARG A 92 -36.95 8.61 21.23
CA ARG A 92 -35.84 9.34 20.58
C ARG A 92 -34.51 9.15 21.31
N LYS A 93 -34.53 9.14 22.65
CA LYS A 93 -33.30 8.90 23.43
C LYS A 93 -32.76 7.46 23.31
N ARG A 94 -33.61 6.50 22.92
CA ARG A 94 -33.20 5.12 22.63
C ARG A 94 -32.66 5.03 21.21
N GLU A 95 -33.29 5.71 20.24
CA GLU A 95 -32.86 5.80 18.86
C GLU A 95 -31.46 6.45 18.75
N ASP A 96 -31.16 7.48 19.55
CA ASP A 96 -29.84 8.11 19.61
C ASP A 96 -28.73 7.16 20.09
N LYS A 97 -29.07 6.06 20.76
CA LYS A 97 -28.14 5.04 21.25
C LYS A 97 -28.12 3.77 20.38
N GLN A 98 -28.69 3.83 19.18
CA GLN A 98 -28.70 2.69 18.26
C GLN A 98 -27.30 2.33 17.76
N ILE A 99 -27.09 1.04 17.62
CA ILE A 99 -25.88 0.44 17.08
C ILE A 99 -26.20 -0.01 15.66
N THR A 100 -25.61 0.65 14.67
CA THR A 100 -25.91 0.41 13.25
C THR A 100 -24.76 -0.26 12.50
N TYR A 101 -23.54 -0.27 13.05
CA TYR A 101 -22.32 -0.64 12.33
C TYR A 101 -22.22 -2.16 12.06
N TYR A 102 -22.73 -3.03 12.94
CA TYR A 102 -22.43 -4.47 12.94
C TYR A 102 -22.84 -5.18 11.63
N GLN A 103 -23.90 -4.74 10.99
CA GLN A 103 -24.34 -5.29 9.69
C GLN A 103 -23.39 -4.92 8.55
N TRP A 104 -22.74 -3.76 8.65
CA TRP A 104 -21.90 -3.20 7.60
C TRP A 104 -20.42 -3.58 7.72
N VAL A 105 -20.02 -4.26 8.81
CA VAL A 105 -18.62 -4.61 9.05
C VAL A 105 -17.97 -5.35 7.88
N PRO A 106 -18.56 -6.39 7.24
CA PRO A 106 -17.95 -7.04 6.11
C PRO A 106 -17.70 -6.09 4.93
N LEU A 107 -18.66 -5.22 4.65
CA LEU A 107 -18.55 -4.26 3.54
C LEU A 107 -17.48 -3.21 3.79
N ILE A 108 -17.36 -2.70 5.03
CA ILE A 108 -16.31 -1.72 5.36
C ILE A 108 -14.91 -2.36 5.27
N LEU A 109 -14.75 -3.62 5.69
CA LEU A 109 -13.48 -4.35 5.56
C LEU A 109 -13.09 -4.56 4.10
N LEU A 110 -14.04 -4.90 3.23
CA LEU A 110 -13.79 -5.00 1.78
C LEU A 110 -13.46 -3.63 1.16
N PHE A 111 -14.13 -2.58 1.59
CA PHE A 111 -13.83 -1.22 1.17
C PHE A 111 -12.42 -0.80 1.60
N GLN A 112 -12.03 -1.10 2.84
CA GLN A 112 -10.66 -0.88 3.33
C GLN A 112 -9.64 -1.68 2.50
N ALA A 113 -9.92 -2.94 2.18
CA ALA A 113 -9.07 -3.76 1.33
C ALA A 113 -8.88 -3.12 -0.07
N PHE A 114 -9.95 -2.60 -0.66
CA PHE A 114 -9.88 -1.85 -1.92
C PHE A 114 -9.01 -0.60 -1.79
N MET A 115 -9.19 0.19 -0.72
CA MET A 115 -8.38 1.40 -0.47
C MET A 115 -6.89 1.08 -0.30
N PHE A 116 -6.54 -0.05 0.34
CA PHE A 116 -5.14 -0.50 0.44
C PHE A 116 -4.57 -0.97 -0.91
N LYS A 117 -5.40 -1.52 -1.79
CA LYS A 117 -5.00 -1.94 -3.14
C LYS A 117 -4.87 -0.77 -4.12
N PHE A 118 -5.61 0.31 -3.90
CA PHE A 118 -5.71 1.44 -4.82
C PHE A 118 -4.37 2.08 -5.22
N PRO A 119 -3.41 2.39 -4.30
CA PRO A 119 -2.13 2.96 -4.69
C PRO A 119 -1.31 2.04 -5.61
N ASN A 120 -1.40 0.72 -5.41
CA ASN A 120 -0.75 -0.26 -6.28
C ASN A 120 -1.38 -0.28 -7.69
N ILE A 121 -2.70 -0.22 -7.80
CA ILE A 121 -3.41 -0.12 -9.09
C ILE A 121 -2.96 1.15 -9.83
N LEU A 122 -2.87 2.27 -9.12
CA LEU A 122 -2.41 3.54 -9.69
C LEU A 122 -0.97 3.42 -10.19
N TRP A 123 -0.05 2.84 -9.40
CA TRP A 123 1.33 2.59 -9.81
C TRP A 123 1.41 1.75 -11.07
N THR A 124 0.75 0.59 -11.07
CA THR A 124 0.76 -0.36 -12.20
C THR A 124 0.19 0.25 -13.49
N SER A 125 -0.85 1.11 -13.37
CA SER A 125 -1.46 1.76 -14.54
C SER A 125 -0.62 2.92 -15.09
N THR A 126 0.17 3.58 -14.24
CA THR A 126 0.82 4.85 -14.62
C THR A 126 2.32 4.73 -14.87
N HIS A 127 3.02 3.73 -14.31
CA HIS A 127 4.47 3.59 -14.53
C HIS A 127 4.82 3.32 -16.00
N GLU A 128 3.97 2.61 -16.75
CA GLU A 128 4.15 2.37 -18.19
C GLU A 128 4.13 3.67 -19.02
N LEU A 129 3.48 4.71 -18.50
CA LEU A 129 3.51 6.02 -19.13
C LEU A 129 4.95 6.61 -19.20
N SER A 130 5.91 6.10 -18.41
CA SER A 130 7.32 6.49 -18.54
C SER A 130 7.99 6.00 -19.83
N GLY A 131 7.31 5.13 -20.61
CA GLY A 131 7.89 4.46 -21.77
C GLY A 131 8.80 3.26 -21.42
N LEU A 132 8.76 2.83 -20.15
CA LEU A 132 9.52 1.70 -19.64
C LEU A 132 8.58 0.67 -19.04
N ASN A 133 8.58 -0.56 -19.53
CA ASN A 133 7.88 -1.67 -18.87
C ASN A 133 8.81 -2.26 -17.80
N LEU A 134 8.67 -1.70 -16.57
CA LEU A 134 9.54 -2.05 -15.46
C LEU A 134 9.36 -3.51 -15.04
N ASP A 135 8.12 -4.02 -15.06
CA ASP A 135 7.80 -5.40 -14.69
C ASP A 135 8.56 -6.41 -15.56
N LYS A 136 8.55 -6.17 -16.87
CA LYS A 136 9.26 -7.06 -17.82
C LYS A 136 10.77 -7.03 -17.63
N ILE A 137 11.34 -5.87 -17.37
CA ILE A 137 12.79 -5.73 -17.15
C ILE A 137 13.20 -6.43 -15.85
N VAL A 138 12.43 -6.25 -14.77
CA VAL A 138 12.71 -6.89 -13.48
C VAL A 138 12.52 -8.40 -13.57
N SER A 139 11.50 -8.90 -14.28
CA SER A 139 11.31 -10.32 -14.54
C SER A 139 12.49 -10.93 -15.31
N MET A 140 12.92 -10.29 -16.39
CA MET A 140 14.10 -10.73 -17.14
C MET A 140 15.37 -10.73 -16.28
N ALA A 141 15.56 -9.71 -15.43
CA ALA A 141 16.69 -9.64 -14.52
C ALA A 141 16.61 -10.71 -13.41
N GLU A 142 15.42 -11.10 -12.95
CA GLU A 142 15.23 -12.18 -11.99
C GLU A 142 15.56 -13.55 -12.61
N GLU A 143 15.13 -13.81 -13.83
CA GLU A 143 15.39 -15.06 -14.55
C GLU A 143 16.88 -15.31 -14.77
N THR A 144 17.69 -14.25 -14.87
CA THR A 144 19.15 -14.38 -15.06
C THR A 144 19.91 -14.83 -13.80
N GLN A 145 19.26 -14.90 -12.62
CA GLN A 145 19.96 -15.28 -11.38
C GLN A 145 20.50 -16.71 -11.39
N LEU A 146 19.75 -17.63 -12.00
CA LEU A 146 20.04 -19.06 -12.02
C LEU A 146 20.33 -19.60 -13.43
N GLY A 147 20.41 -18.73 -14.44
CA GLY A 147 20.71 -19.10 -15.82
C GLY A 147 22.17 -19.51 -16.07
N SER A 148 22.45 -20.04 -17.26
CA SER A 148 23.83 -20.30 -17.69
C SER A 148 24.62 -18.99 -17.74
N PRO A 149 25.96 -19.00 -17.53
CA PRO A 149 26.75 -17.77 -17.56
C PRO A 149 26.63 -16.99 -18.87
N ASP A 150 26.56 -17.69 -20.00
CA ASP A 150 26.50 -17.07 -21.34
C ASP A 150 25.13 -16.43 -21.59
N ASP A 151 24.03 -17.12 -21.28
CA ASP A 151 22.66 -16.59 -21.42
C ASP A 151 22.43 -15.40 -20.47
N ARG A 152 23.02 -15.47 -19.27
CA ARG A 152 22.97 -14.38 -18.31
C ARG A 152 23.66 -13.13 -18.86
N GLU A 153 24.86 -13.26 -19.41
CA GLU A 153 25.62 -12.14 -19.94
C GLU A 153 24.88 -11.49 -21.11
N GLU A 154 24.34 -12.29 -22.02
CA GLU A 154 23.56 -11.80 -23.16
C GLU A 154 22.32 -11.03 -22.72
N THR A 155 21.55 -11.59 -21.79
CA THR A 155 20.33 -10.94 -21.28
C THR A 155 20.64 -9.63 -20.58
N ILE A 156 21.70 -9.57 -19.75
CA ILE A 156 22.10 -8.34 -19.07
C ILE A 156 22.57 -7.28 -20.07
N LYS A 157 23.31 -7.67 -21.12
CA LYS A 157 23.69 -6.76 -22.21
C LYS A 157 22.48 -6.19 -22.95
N ASN A 158 21.49 -7.03 -23.23
CA ASN A 158 20.26 -6.62 -23.90
C ASN A 158 19.47 -5.62 -23.05
N ILE A 159 19.33 -5.87 -21.72
CA ILE A 159 18.73 -4.94 -20.77
C ILE A 159 19.52 -3.62 -20.73
N ALA A 160 20.85 -3.67 -20.64
CA ALA A 160 21.71 -2.49 -20.61
C ALA A 160 21.56 -1.66 -21.90
N HIS A 161 21.53 -2.30 -23.05
CA HIS A 161 21.33 -1.63 -24.34
C HIS A 161 19.97 -0.94 -24.43
N PHE A 162 18.91 -1.61 -23.98
CA PHE A 162 17.57 -1.04 -23.94
C PHE A 162 17.51 0.18 -22.99
N LEU A 163 18.07 0.06 -21.79
CA LEU A 163 18.11 1.16 -20.82
C LEU A 163 18.94 2.33 -21.33
N THR A 164 20.07 2.08 -22.02
CA THR A 164 20.88 3.12 -22.67
C THR A 164 20.03 3.92 -23.66
N ARG A 165 19.30 3.24 -24.56
CA ARG A 165 18.41 3.90 -25.53
C ARG A 165 17.30 4.68 -24.85
N TRP A 166 16.70 4.12 -23.81
CA TRP A 166 15.63 4.80 -23.04
C TRP A 166 16.15 6.06 -22.35
N LEU A 167 17.31 6.01 -21.68
CA LEU A 167 17.95 7.16 -21.03
C LEU A 167 18.33 8.26 -22.05
N GLU A 168 18.70 7.89 -23.26
CA GLU A 168 19.08 8.83 -24.31
C GLU A 168 17.88 9.44 -25.04
N ALA A 169 16.83 8.66 -25.30
CA ALA A 169 15.63 9.10 -26.01
C ALA A 169 14.94 10.31 -25.33
N TYR A 170 14.98 10.36 -24.02
CA TYR A 170 14.35 11.44 -23.23
C TYR A 170 15.36 12.50 -22.76
N ARG A 171 16.57 12.55 -23.33
CA ARG A 171 17.59 13.51 -22.93
C ARG A 171 17.39 14.86 -23.62
N GLU A 172 17.24 15.92 -22.84
CA GLU A 172 17.26 17.29 -23.32
C GLU A 172 18.71 17.76 -23.50
N TYR A 173 19.11 18.06 -24.74
CA TYR A 173 20.50 18.46 -25.06
C TYR A 173 20.81 19.94 -24.75
N LYS A 174 19.81 20.79 -24.52
CA LYS A 174 20.00 22.22 -24.21
C LYS A 174 19.55 22.53 -22.78
N LEU A 175 20.51 22.76 -21.89
CA LEU A 175 20.29 23.18 -20.51
C LEU A 175 20.19 24.72 -20.41
N ASN A 176 19.03 25.29 -20.73
CA ASN A 176 18.78 26.69 -20.47
C ASN A 176 18.60 26.93 -18.95
N PHE A 177 18.85 28.18 -18.49
CA PHE A 177 18.69 28.56 -17.09
C PHE A 177 17.31 28.21 -16.51
N LEU A 178 16.25 28.41 -17.29
CA LEU A 178 14.87 28.06 -16.92
C LEU A 178 14.69 26.54 -16.72
N VAL A 179 15.38 25.72 -17.49
CA VAL A 179 15.36 24.25 -17.34
C VAL A 179 16.06 23.83 -16.05
N LYS A 180 17.18 24.46 -15.70
CA LYS A 180 17.88 24.21 -14.42
C LYS A 180 17.03 24.65 -13.21
N LEU A 181 16.34 25.79 -13.31
CA LEU A 181 15.44 26.27 -12.26
C LEU A 181 14.25 25.32 -12.10
N ARG A 182 13.61 24.90 -13.21
CA ARG A 182 12.52 23.93 -13.20
C ARG A 182 12.99 22.56 -12.66
N GLN A 183 14.21 22.14 -12.97
CA GLN A 183 14.82 20.92 -12.41
C GLN A 183 15.05 20.99 -10.90
N ARG A 184 15.37 22.18 -10.40
CA ARG A 184 15.53 22.42 -8.96
C ARG A 184 14.15 22.45 -8.25
N SER A 185 13.14 23.06 -8.88
CA SER A 185 11.77 23.09 -8.37
C SER A 185 11.09 21.71 -8.45
N SER A 186 11.34 20.91 -9.48
CA SER A 186 10.75 19.57 -9.59
C SER A 186 11.25 18.59 -8.52
N ARG A 187 12.46 18.81 -7.99
CA ARG A 187 12.95 18.07 -6.82
C ARG A 187 12.25 18.45 -5.51
N MET A 188 11.68 19.65 -5.43
CA MET A 188 10.95 20.11 -4.25
C MET A 188 9.43 19.84 -4.35
N CYS A 189 8.90 19.75 -5.59
CA CYS A 189 7.49 19.50 -5.85
C CYS A 189 7.32 18.27 -6.75
N CYS A 190 6.84 17.16 -6.19
CA CYS A 190 6.57 15.91 -6.93
C CYS A 190 5.61 16.10 -8.13
N PHE A 191 4.79 17.18 -8.13
CA PHE A 191 3.86 17.51 -9.21
C PHE A 191 4.50 18.07 -10.48
N LEU A 192 5.76 18.54 -10.41
CA LEU A 192 6.49 19.13 -11.54
C LEU A 192 7.41 18.14 -12.25
N CYS A 193 7.30 16.84 -11.96
CA CYS A 193 8.11 15.80 -12.56
C CYS A 193 7.85 15.68 -14.06
N SER A 194 8.92 15.61 -14.86
CA SER A 194 8.83 15.52 -16.31
C SER A 194 9.69 14.37 -16.85
N ARG A 195 9.17 13.65 -17.85
CA ARG A 195 9.91 12.60 -18.56
C ARG A 195 11.21 13.12 -19.15
N ARG A 196 11.21 14.34 -19.73
CA ARG A 196 12.40 14.95 -20.34
C ARG A 196 13.51 15.24 -19.33
N GLN A 197 13.16 15.38 -18.06
CA GLN A 197 14.11 15.64 -16.99
C GLN A 197 14.65 14.35 -16.33
N GLY A 198 14.02 13.19 -16.61
CA GLY A 198 14.37 11.91 -15.98
C GLY A 198 14.06 11.89 -14.48
N THR A 199 12.96 12.51 -14.09
CA THR A 199 12.44 12.58 -12.69
C THR A 199 10.99 12.11 -12.59
N PHE A 200 10.38 11.72 -13.70
CA PHE A 200 8.96 11.36 -13.77
C PHE A 200 8.64 10.09 -12.98
N LEU A 201 9.40 9.04 -13.25
CA LEU A 201 9.17 7.73 -12.63
C LEU A 201 9.42 7.77 -11.12
N THR A 202 10.50 8.47 -10.72
CA THR A 202 10.86 8.66 -9.32
C THR A 202 9.83 9.50 -8.57
N GLY A 203 9.35 10.58 -9.18
CA GLY A 203 8.30 11.41 -8.61
C GLY A 203 6.98 10.66 -8.45
N LEU A 204 6.59 9.89 -9.46
CA LEU A 204 5.41 9.02 -9.39
C LEU A 204 5.53 7.98 -8.26
N TYR A 205 6.70 7.36 -8.14
CA TYR A 205 6.96 6.37 -7.09
C TYR A 205 6.85 6.97 -5.68
N VAL A 206 7.46 8.15 -5.46
CA VAL A 206 7.35 8.87 -4.17
C VAL A 206 5.90 9.28 -3.90
N PHE A 207 5.17 9.72 -4.94
CA PHE A 207 3.75 10.06 -4.80
C PHE A 207 2.91 8.85 -4.37
N VAL A 208 3.13 7.69 -4.95
CA VAL A 208 2.45 6.45 -4.54
C VAL A 208 2.80 6.07 -3.10
N LYS A 209 4.06 6.26 -2.67
CA LYS A 209 4.46 6.08 -1.26
C LYS A 209 3.72 7.02 -0.32
N MET A 210 3.53 8.28 -0.71
CA MET A 210 2.70 9.22 0.07
C MET A 210 1.25 8.76 0.16
N LEU A 211 0.69 8.23 -0.94
CA LEU A 211 -0.66 7.67 -0.93
C LEU A 211 -0.80 6.47 0.03
N TYR A 212 0.20 5.58 0.11
CA TYR A 212 0.18 4.49 1.09
C TYR A 212 0.13 5.02 2.53
N VAL A 213 0.97 5.99 2.87
CA VAL A 213 0.97 6.60 4.22
C VAL A 213 -0.36 7.31 4.49
N ALA A 214 -0.84 8.13 3.55
CA ALA A 214 -2.11 8.84 3.67
C ALA A 214 -3.30 7.86 3.84
N ASN A 215 -3.28 6.73 3.09
CA ASN A 215 -4.30 5.70 3.21
C ASN A 215 -4.31 5.07 4.61
N VAL A 216 -3.16 4.61 5.11
CA VAL A 216 -3.11 3.96 6.44
C VAL A 216 -3.58 4.92 7.54
N ILE A 217 -3.17 6.19 7.50
CA ILE A 217 -3.65 7.21 8.45
C ILE A 217 -5.15 7.45 8.25
N GLY A 218 -5.60 7.53 7.00
CA GLY A 218 -7.01 7.71 6.66
C GLY A 218 -7.92 6.59 7.17
N GLN A 219 -7.39 5.35 7.30
CA GLN A 219 -8.16 4.21 7.83
C GLN A 219 -8.60 4.42 9.29
N PHE A 220 -7.78 5.07 10.12
CA PHE A 220 -8.18 5.41 11.49
C PHE A 220 -9.35 6.40 11.51
N PHE A 221 -9.32 7.43 10.67
CA PHE A 221 -10.43 8.38 10.55
C PHE A 221 -11.69 7.74 9.95
N LEU A 222 -11.51 6.84 8.98
CA LEU A 222 -12.61 6.08 8.40
C LEU A 222 -13.32 5.24 9.47
N LEU A 223 -12.56 4.54 10.30
CA LEU A 223 -13.12 3.70 11.37
C LEU A 223 -13.75 4.54 12.48
N ASN A 224 -13.20 5.70 12.82
CA ASN A 224 -13.84 6.64 13.74
C ASN A 224 -15.23 7.07 13.24
N ALA A 225 -15.29 7.46 11.96
CA ALA A 225 -16.55 7.88 11.35
C ALA A 225 -17.56 6.71 11.24
N PHE A 226 -17.08 5.52 10.93
CA PHE A 226 -17.90 4.33 10.76
C PHE A 226 -18.52 3.83 12.08
N MET A 227 -17.72 3.80 13.15
CA MET A 227 -18.18 3.31 14.46
C MET A 227 -18.80 4.40 15.35
N ALA A 228 -18.77 5.67 14.89
CA ALA A 228 -19.18 6.84 15.66
C ALA A 228 -18.54 6.91 17.07
N THR A 229 -17.30 6.40 17.21
CA THR A 229 -16.52 6.34 18.45
C THR A 229 -15.05 6.60 18.18
N ASP A 230 -14.29 7.00 19.21
CA ASP A 230 -12.86 7.27 19.10
C ASP A 230 -12.03 5.97 18.96
N TYR A 231 -11.98 5.42 17.74
CA TYR A 231 -11.17 4.24 17.46
C TYR A 231 -9.66 4.52 17.50
N THR A 232 -9.25 5.77 17.31
CA THR A 232 -7.82 6.16 17.24
C THR A 232 -7.05 5.78 18.51
N VAL A 233 -7.66 5.92 19.68
CA VAL A 233 -7.05 5.60 20.97
C VAL A 233 -7.39 4.20 21.50
N TYR A 234 -8.22 3.45 20.79
CA TYR A 234 -8.78 2.17 21.25
C TYR A 234 -7.70 1.15 21.67
N GLY A 235 -6.67 0.96 20.88
CA GLY A 235 -5.59 0.03 21.25
C GLY A 235 -4.76 0.50 22.44
N LEU A 236 -4.63 1.80 22.67
CA LEU A 236 -3.96 2.34 23.87
C LEU A 236 -4.78 2.06 25.12
N GLU A 237 -6.10 2.20 25.07
CA GLU A 237 -7.00 1.84 26.17
C GLU A 237 -6.92 0.34 26.50
N VAL A 238 -6.82 -0.52 25.47
CA VAL A 238 -6.60 -1.96 25.64
C VAL A 238 -5.28 -2.24 26.35
N LEU A 239 -4.19 -1.59 25.93
CA LEU A 239 -2.88 -1.73 26.56
C LEU A 239 -2.88 -1.24 28.00
N GLN A 240 -3.52 -0.12 28.28
CA GLN A 240 -3.64 0.44 29.62
C GLN A 240 -4.44 -0.50 30.55
N SER A 241 -5.53 -1.08 30.05
CA SER A 241 -6.32 -2.05 30.81
C SER A 241 -5.54 -3.32 31.12
N LEU A 242 -4.74 -3.82 30.13
CA LEU A 242 -3.84 -4.96 30.35
C LEU A 242 -2.75 -4.64 31.39
N ALA A 243 -2.16 -3.45 31.32
CA ALA A 243 -1.09 -3.03 32.22
C ALA A 243 -1.58 -2.81 33.67
N SER A 244 -2.82 -2.36 33.84
CA SER A 244 -3.43 -2.12 35.16
C SER A 244 -4.00 -3.38 35.82
N ASN A 245 -3.87 -4.55 35.19
CA ASN A 245 -4.42 -5.84 35.66
C ASN A 245 -5.93 -5.77 35.97
N THR A 246 -6.65 -4.82 35.37
CA THR A 246 -8.10 -4.73 35.47
C THR A 246 -8.72 -5.82 34.61
N VAL A 247 -9.72 -6.52 35.16
CA VAL A 247 -10.47 -7.51 34.35
C VAL A 247 -11.06 -6.76 33.15
N TRP A 248 -10.74 -7.24 31.93
CA TRP A 248 -11.31 -6.69 30.70
C TRP A 248 -12.83 -6.79 30.76
N GLN A 249 -13.48 -5.68 31.06
CA GLN A 249 -14.93 -5.58 31.00
C GLN A 249 -15.36 -5.41 29.54
N GLU A 250 -16.61 -5.71 29.24
CA GLU A 250 -17.22 -5.53 27.95
C GLU A 250 -17.00 -4.09 27.44
N SER A 251 -16.46 -3.97 26.23
CA SER A 251 -16.26 -2.65 25.62
C SER A 251 -17.62 -2.04 25.25
N PRO A 252 -17.92 -0.82 25.68
CA PRO A 252 -19.16 -0.14 25.25
C PRO A 252 -19.22 0.07 23.72
N ARG A 253 -18.08 -0.03 23.03
CA ARG A 253 -18.01 0.06 21.56
C ARG A 253 -18.53 -1.20 20.87
N PHE A 254 -18.39 -2.37 21.50
CA PHE A 254 -18.82 -3.66 20.97
C PHE A 254 -19.71 -4.37 21.99
N PRO A 255 -20.88 -3.80 22.32
CA PRO A 255 -21.75 -4.42 23.31
C PRO A 255 -22.27 -5.75 22.80
N ARG A 256 -22.22 -6.75 23.67
CA ARG A 256 -22.70 -8.11 23.37
C ARG A 256 -24.15 -8.30 23.74
N VAL A 257 -24.62 -7.55 24.74
CA VAL A 257 -26.00 -7.54 25.22
C VAL A 257 -26.63 -6.20 24.88
N THR A 258 -27.71 -6.24 24.14
CA THR A 258 -28.39 -5.06 23.59
C THR A 258 -29.89 -5.18 23.78
N LEU A 259 -30.62 -4.10 23.56
CA LEU A 259 -32.05 -4.05 23.64
C LEU A 259 -32.65 -3.80 22.25
N CYS A 260 -33.81 -4.38 21.99
CA CYS A 260 -34.58 -4.20 20.78
C CYS A 260 -36.04 -3.86 21.10
N ASP A 261 -36.53 -2.81 20.46
CA ASP A 261 -37.93 -2.42 20.56
C ASP A 261 -38.70 -2.97 19.36
N LEU A 262 -39.42 -4.05 19.55
CA LEU A 262 -40.25 -4.69 18.54
C LEU A 262 -41.63 -4.03 18.50
N GLN A 263 -42.09 -3.58 17.35
CA GLN A 263 -43.42 -3.02 17.14
C GLN A 263 -44.22 -3.92 16.20
N ILE A 264 -45.33 -4.42 16.68
CA ILE A 264 -46.22 -5.29 15.91
C ILE A 264 -47.55 -4.61 15.74
N ARG A 265 -47.98 -4.50 14.50
CA ARG A 265 -49.33 -4.03 14.18
C ARG A 265 -50.28 -5.23 14.14
N GLN A 266 -51.19 -5.28 15.08
CA GLN A 266 -52.21 -6.31 15.13
C GLN A 266 -53.60 -5.64 14.99
N LEU A 267 -54.23 -5.85 13.85
CA LEU A 267 -55.42 -5.11 13.43
C LEU A 267 -55.19 -3.59 13.47
N GLN A 268 -55.91 -2.84 14.28
CA GLN A 268 -55.75 -1.40 14.44
C GLN A 268 -54.80 -1.00 15.57
N ASN A 269 -54.37 -1.97 16.40
CA ASN A 269 -53.53 -1.70 17.56
C ASN A 269 -52.05 -1.89 17.23
N LEU A 270 -51.21 -1.04 17.81
CA LEU A 270 -49.77 -1.15 17.78
C LEU A 270 -49.28 -1.66 19.13
N GLN A 271 -48.80 -2.90 19.16
CA GLN A 271 -48.19 -3.49 20.35
C GLN A 271 -46.67 -3.29 20.31
N ARG A 272 -46.08 -2.90 21.41
CA ARG A 272 -44.65 -2.71 21.57
C ARG A 272 -44.10 -3.64 22.63
N TYR A 273 -43.03 -4.36 22.26
CA TYR A 273 -42.28 -5.21 23.18
C TYR A 273 -40.84 -4.75 23.18
N THR A 274 -40.21 -4.68 24.36
CA THR A 274 -38.77 -4.47 24.49
C THR A 274 -38.16 -5.80 24.90
N VAL A 275 -37.31 -6.34 24.07
CA VAL A 275 -36.62 -7.62 24.30
C VAL A 275 -35.12 -7.41 24.43
N GLN A 276 -34.50 -8.24 25.27
CA GLN A 276 -33.05 -8.26 25.40
C GLN A 276 -32.49 -9.25 24.41
N CYS A 277 -31.48 -8.79 23.63
CA CYS A 277 -30.85 -9.61 22.61
C CYS A 277 -29.34 -9.70 22.85
N VAL A 278 -28.78 -10.82 22.49
CA VAL A 278 -27.31 -11.05 22.48
C VAL A 278 -26.83 -11.04 21.05
N LEU A 279 -25.72 -10.32 20.83
CA LEU A 279 -25.03 -10.19 19.54
C LEU A 279 -23.68 -10.96 19.56
N PRO A 280 -23.68 -12.27 19.26
CA PRO A 280 -22.45 -13.07 19.27
C PRO A 280 -21.39 -12.53 18.30
N ILE A 281 -21.82 -11.91 17.20
CA ILE A 281 -20.94 -11.34 16.20
C ILE A 281 -20.04 -10.21 16.75
N ASN A 282 -20.52 -9.46 17.76
CA ASN A 282 -19.74 -8.37 18.36
C ASN A 282 -18.54 -8.88 19.16
N LEU A 283 -18.57 -10.13 19.64
CA LEU A 283 -17.39 -10.76 20.24
C LEU A 283 -16.25 -10.92 19.22
N PHE A 284 -16.58 -11.35 18.01
CA PHE A 284 -15.60 -11.48 16.92
C PHE A 284 -15.16 -10.10 16.43
N ASN A 285 -16.09 -9.17 16.24
CA ASN A 285 -15.77 -7.81 15.82
C ASN A 285 -14.78 -7.16 16.80
N GLU A 286 -15.03 -7.24 18.10
CA GLU A 286 -14.14 -6.70 19.14
C GLU A 286 -12.70 -7.19 18.96
N LYS A 287 -12.49 -8.50 18.82
CA LYS A 287 -11.14 -9.09 18.68
C LYS A 287 -10.47 -8.73 17.37
N ILE A 288 -11.22 -8.74 16.27
CA ILE A 288 -10.73 -8.36 14.94
C ILE A 288 -10.33 -6.89 14.91
N PHE A 289 -11.14 -5.98 15.45
CA PHE A 289 -10.83 -4.55 15.44
C PHE A 289 -9.69 -4.19 16.41
N ILE A 290 -9.51 -4.90 17.53
CA ILE A 290 -8.30 -4.78 18.37
C ILE A 290 -7.06 -5.17 17.53
N PHE A 291 -7.09 -6.33 16.90
CA PHE A 291 -5.98 -6.79 16.08
C PHE A 291 -5.66 -5.82 14.94
N LEU A 292 -6.69 -5.34 14.22
CA LEU A 292 -6.54 -4.38 13.12
C LEU A 292 -5.93 -3.07 13.59
N TRP A 293 -6.24 -2.61 14.80
CA TRP A 293 -5.62 -1.41 15.35
C TRP A 293 -4.10 -1.54 15.44
N PHE A 294 -3.60 -2.62 16.05
CA PHE A 294 -2.15 -2.87 16.15
C PHE A 294 -1.52 -3.08 14.77
N TRP A 295 -2.22 -3.79 13.90
CA TRP A 295 -1.76 -4.02 12.53
C TRP A 295 -1.62 -2.70 11.76
N PHE A 296 -2.59 -1.83 11.81
CA PHE A 296 -2.52 -0.53 11.11
C PHE A 296 -1.45 0.38 11.70
N VAL A 297 -1.24 0.39 13.02
CA VAL A 297 -0.12 1.13 13.65
C VAL A 297 1.22 0.59 13.13
N PHE A 298 1.39 -0.72 13.07
CA PHE A 298 2.59 -1.36 12.53
C PHE A 298 2.82 -0.99 11.05
N VAL A 299 1.80 -1.12 10.21
CA VAL A 299 1.87 -0.77 8.78
C VAL A 299 2.15 0.73 8.60
N ALA A 300 1.54 1.60 9.42
CA ALA A 300 1.80 3.04 9.40
C ALA A 300 3.25 3.36 9.71
N ALA A 301 3.80 2.77 10.78
CA ALA A 301 5.20 2.97 11.16
C ALA A 301 6.16 2.52 10.05
N CYS A 302 5.96 1.31 9.49
CA CYS A 302 6.78 0.80 8.38
C CYS A 302 6.67 1.71 7.14
N SER A 303 5.47 2.16 6.79
CA SER A 303 5.24 3.02 5.63
C SER A 303 5.85 4.40 5.80
N CYS A 304 5.75 5.00 6.99
CA CYS A 304 6.41 6.28 7.31
C CYS A 304 7.93 6.17 7.23
N ILE A 305 8.54 5.15 7.84
CA ILE A 305 10.00 4.93 7.80
C ILE A 305 10.45 4.74 6.34
N ASN A 306 9.72 3.96 5.55
CA ASN A 306 10.03 3.75 4.14
C ASN A 306 9.93 5.05 3.34
N LEU A 307 8.87 5.84 3.52
CA LEU A 307 8.70 7.14 2.87
C LEU A 307 9.84 8.11 3.22
N LEU A 308 10.19 8.23 4.51
CA LEU A 308 11.31 9.07 4.96
C LEU A 308 12.64 8.63 4.35
N SER A 309 12.88 7.31 4.27
CA SER A 309 14.07 6.75 3.62
C SER A 309 14.15 7.10 2.13
N TRP A 310 13.02 7.12 1.41
CA TRP A 310 12.96 7.53 0.01
C TRP A 310 13.13 9.04 -0.16
N PHE A 311 12.52 9.86 0.70
CA PHE A 311 12.73 11.31 0.70
C PHE A 311 14.18 11.67 0.96
N TYR A 312 14.82 11.04 1.95
CA TYR A 312 16.23 11.26 2.23
C TYR A 312 17.09 11.01 0.98
N ARG A 313 16.88 9.89 0.29
CA ARG A 313 17.63 9.55 -0.92
C ARG A 313 17.33 10.51 -2.08
N PHE A 314 16.07 10.91 -2.26
CA PHE A 314 15.67 11.81 -3.33
C PHE A 314 16.28 13.22 -3.16
N ILE A 315 16.34 13.73 -1.93
CA ILE A 315 16.90 15.05 -1.62
C ILE A 315 18.43 15.03 -1.70
N PHE A 316 19.06 14.00 -1.15
CA PHE A 316 20.52 13.92 -1.04
C PHE A 316 21.14 13.16 -2.22
N SER A 317 21.50 13.88 -3.28
CA SER A 317 22.16 13.36 -4.47
C SER A 317 23.49 12.62 -4.17
N GLN A 318 24.09 12.86 -3.01
CA GLN A 318 25.31 12.17 -2.58
C GLN A 318 25.07 10.67 -2.34
N ALA A 319 23.91 10.31 -1.82
CA ALA A 319 23.53 8.90 -1.62
C ALA A 319 23.46 8.11 -2.93
N HIS A 320 23.05 8.76 -4.03
CA HIS A 320 23.06 8.15 -5.37
C HIS A 320 24.50 7.89 -5.87
N ILE A 321 25.38 8.86 -5.66
CA ILE A 321 26.79 8.75 -6.07
C ILE A 321 27.48 7.64 -5.30
N ASP A 322 27.28 7.57 -3.99
CA ASP A 322 27.91 6.57 -3.12
C ASP A 322 27.42 5.16 -3.49
N TYR A 323 26.11 5.01 -3.78
CA TYR A 323 25.53 3.76 -4.24
C TYR A 323 26.14 3.30 -5.56
N VAL A 324 26.15 4.15 -6.58
CA VAL A 324 26.72 3.85 -7.90
C VAL A 324 28.23 3.56 -7.82
N THR A 325 28.96 4.37 -7.04
CA THR A 325 30.40 4.18 -6.84
C THR A 325 30.73 2.85 -6.16
N LYS A 326 29.86 2.36 -5.24
CA LYS A 326 30.02 1.05 -4.60
C LYS A 326 30.08 -0.08 -5.62
N TYR A 327 29.14 -0.12 -6.58
CA TYR A 327 29.09 -1.19 -7.59
C TYR A 327 30.15 -1.03 -8.67
N ILE A 328 30.48 0.18 -9.10
CA ILE A 328 31.53 0.40 -10.09
C ILE A 328 32.89 -0.06 -9.56
N ARG A 329 33.14 0.10 -8.25
CA ARG A 329 34.39 -0.38 -7.63
C ARG A 329 34.57 -1.90 -7.67
N TRP A 330 33.55 -2.69 -7.89
CA TRP A 330 33.67 -4.13 -8.03
C TRP A 330 34.37 -4.53 -9.34
N TRP A 331 34.22 -3.69 -10.38
CA TRP A 331 34.72 -3.98 -11.73
C TRP A 331 35.86 -3.05 -12.17
N ASP A 332 35.87 -1.84 -11.66
CA ASP A 332 36.78 -0.80 -12.11
C ASP A 332 37.41 -0.08 -10.90
N SER A 333 38.74 0.03 -10.87
CA SER A 333 39.44 0.75 -9.80
C SER A 333 39.29 2.27 -10.01
N ILE A 334 38.38 2.90 -9.27
CA ILE A 334 38.25 4.37 -9.25
C ILE A 334 39.36 4.92 -8.36
N GLN A 335 40.57 5.16 -8.90
CA GLN A 335 41.71 5.66 -8.12
C GLN A 335 41.96 7.14 -8.33
N THR A 336 41.70 7.68 -9.51
CA THR A 336 42.02 9.07 -9.86
C THR A 336 40.88 10.03 -9.52
N LYS A 337 41.25 11.30 -9.23
CA LYS A 337 40.26 12.39 -9.05
C LYS A 337 39.39 12.58 -10.32
N GLN A 338 39.92 12.23 -11.47
CA GLN A 338 39.26 12.35 -12.76
C GLN A 338 38.17 11.29 -12.91
N ASP A 339 38.43 10.03 -12.49
CA ASP A 339 37.43 8.95 -12.47
C ASP A 339 36.27 9.26 -11.54
N ARG A 340 36.54 9.85 -10.36
CA ARG A 340 35.49 10.29 -9.44
C ARG A 340 34.58 11.36 -10.06
N LYS A 341 35.15 12.34 -10.75
CA LYS A 341 34.36 13.37 -11.46
C LYS A 341 33.52 12.77 -12.57
N LEU A 342 34.09 11.79 -13.31
CA LEU A 342 33.38 11.08 -14.38
C LEU A 342 32.22 10.26 -13.81
N CYS A 343 32.41 9.53 -12.71
CA CYS A 343 31.38 8.80 -12.00
C CYS A 343 30.27 9.74 -11.48
N GLN A 344 30.61 10.92 -10.96
CA GLN A 344 29.61 11.92 -10.57
C GLN A 344 28.80 12.43 -11.76
N LYS A 345 29.41 12.69 -12.91
CA LYS A 345 28.70 13.08 -14.14
C LYS A 345 27.80 11.95 -14.64
N PHE A 346 28.31 10.72 -14.65
CA PHE A 346 27.52 9.53 -14.99
C PHE A 346 26.26 9.41 -14.15
N THR A 347 26.39 9.53 -12.82
CA THR A 347 25.25 9.42 -11.90
C THR A 347 24.27 10.58 -12.07
N LYS A 348 24.75 11.82 -12.13
CA LYS A 348 23.89 13.01 -12.13
C LYS A 348 23.31 13.37 -13.49
N GLU A 349 24.08 13.17 -14.57
CA GLU A 349 23.70 13.64 -15.90
C GLU A 349 23.20 12.52 -16.80
N TYR A 350 23.74 11.29 -16.64
CA TYR A 350 23.37 10.16 -17.49
C TYR A 350 22.27 9.30 -16.87
N LEU A 351 22.48 8.72 -15.69
CA LEU A 351 21.46 7.90 -15.00
C LEU A 351 20.29 8.73 -14.53
N ARG A 352 20.54 9.91 -13.94
CA ARG A 352 19.53 10.75 -13.29
C ARG A 352 18.77 9.99 -12.20
N ASP A 353 17.66 10.57 -11.72
CA ASP A 353 16.86 9.98 -10.64
C ASP A 353 16.08 8.75 -11.13
N ASP A 354 15.54 8.77 -12.36
CA ASP A 354 14.74 7.65 -12.90
C ASP A 354 15.61 6.42 -13.19
N GLY A 355 16.80 6.59 -13.79
CA GLY A 355 17.73 5.49 -13.99
C GLY A 355 18.21 4.88 -12.67
N PHE A 356 18.45 5.71 -11.66
CA PHE A 356 18.79 5.25 -10.32
C PHE A 356 17.66 4.44 -9.69
N LEU A 357 16.39 4.89 -9.81
CA LEU A 357 15.23 4.15 -9.32
C LEU A 357 15.15 2.77 -9.97
N VAL A 358 15.26 2.69 -11.29
CA VAL A 358 15.20 1.42 -12.06
C VAL A 358 16.26 0.44 -11.55
N LEU A 359 17.52 0.88 -11.45
CA LEU A 359 18.61 0.04 -10.93
C LEU A 359 18.32 -0.46 -9.50
N ARG A 360 17.75 0.39 -8.66
CA ARG A 360 17.44 0.04 -7.29
C ARG A 360 16.27 -0.93 -7.19
N VAL A 361 15.24 -0.80 -8.02
CA VAL A 361 14.13 -1.75 -8.10
C VAL A 361 14.63 -3.11 -8.57
N ILE A 362 15.51 -3.14 -9.59
CA ILE A 362 16.16 -4.38 -10.05
C ILE A 362 16.96 -5.01 -8.91
N ALA A 363 17.82 -4.25 -8.21
CA ALA A 363 18.64 -4.77 -7.11
C ALA A 363 17.81 -5.34 -5.94
N LYS A 364 16.62 -4.78 -5.68
CA LYS A 364 15.74 -5.26 -4.60
C LYS A 364 14.95 -6.51 -4.95
N ASN A 365 14.66 -6.71 -6.21
CA ASN A 365 13.82 -7.82 -6.67
C ASN A 365 14.64 -8.94 -7.36
N SER A 366 15.89 -8.65 -7.73
CA SER A 366 16.87 -9.66 -8.16
C SER A 366 18.00 -9.78 -7.12
N THR A 367 19.24 -9.71 -7.53
CA THR A 367 20.42 -9.73 -6.66
C THR A 367 21.30 -8.50 -6.89
N ASP A 368 22.08 -8.13 -5.87
CA ASP A 368 23.08 -7.07 -5.98
C ASP A 368 24.08 -7.35 -7.11
N LEU A 369 24.34 -8.63 -7.43
CA LEU A 369 25.23 -9.03 -8.53
C LEU A 369 24.67 -8.65 -9.90
N VAL A 370 23.40 -8.97 -10.17
CA VAL A 370 22.74 -8.61 -11.43
C VAL A 370 22.70 -7.09 -11.63
N ALA A 371 22.39 -6.35 -10.57
CA ALA A 371 22.40 -4.90 -10.61
C ALA A 371 23.83 -4.34 -10.83
N GLY A 372 24.85 -4.97 -10.25
CA GLY A 372 26.25 -4.62 -10.45
C GLY A 372 26.72 -4.85 -11.88
N ASP A 373 26.41 -6.01 -12.46
CA ASP A 373 26.72 -6.34 -13.86
C ASP A 373 26.04 -5.37 -14.82
N LEU A 374 24.75 -5.11 -14.61
CA LEU A 374 23.99 -4.14 -15.41
C LEU A 374 24.62 -2.74 -15.35
N LEU A 375 25.00 -2.29 -14.16
CA LEU A 375 25.63 -1.00 -13.97
C LEU A 375 27.02 -0.96 -14.65
N HIS A 376 27.76 -2.07 -14.65
CA HIS A 376 29.05 -2.17 -15.34
C HIS A 376 28.89 -1.96 -16.86
N TYR A 377 27.91 -2.63 -17.50
CA TYR A 377 27.67 -2.43 -18.94
C TYR A 377 27.19 -1.01 -19.26
N LEU A 378 26.35 -0.40 -18.45
CA LEU A 378 25.93 1.00 -18.61
C LEU A 378 27.13 1.97 -18.46
N TRP A 379 28.01 1.70 -17.50
CA TRP A 379 29.21 2.48 -17.28
C TRP A 379 30.19 2.36 -18.45
N LYS A 380 30.39 1.16 -18.98
CA LYS A 380 31.24 0.90 -20.14
C LYS A 380 30.74 1.65 -21.37
N ALA A 381 29.44 1.54 -21.68
CA ALA A 381 28.80 2.27 -22.78
C ALA A 381 28.97 3.80 -22.65
N TYR A 382 28.85 4.32 -21.40
CA TYR A 382 29.05 5.74 -21.15
C TYR A 382 30.51 6.19 -21.33
N LYS A 383 31.51 5.40 -20.92
CA LYS A 383 32.93 5.67 -21.14
C LYS A 383 33.28 5.72 -22.66
N GLU A 384 32.89 4.70 -23.39
CA GLU A 384 33.11 4.62 -24.84
C GLU A 384 32.56 5.86 -25.56
N LYS A 385 31.36 6.29 -25.19
CA LYS A 385 30.73 7.48 -25.78
C LYS A 385 31.48 8.79 -25.44
N ASN A 386 32.04 8.92 -24.25
CA ASN A 386 32.81 10.09 -23.86
C ASN A 386 34.18 10.09 -24.50
N ASP A 387 34.83 8.95 -24.70
CA ASP A 387 36.10 8.83 -25.35
C ASP A 387 36.00 9.18 -26.85
N VAL A 388 34.91 8.80 -27.51
CA VAL A 388 34.64 9.20 -28.92
C VAL A 388 34.42 10.72 -28.99
N LYS A 389 33.67 11.34 -28.07
CA LYS A 389 33.48 12.79 -28.06
C LYS A 389 34.74 13.59 -27.79
N ASN A 390 35.68 13.04 -27.02
CA ASN A 390 36.97 13.69 -26.76
C ASN A 390 37.96 13.49 -27.89
N LYS A 391 37.74 12.53 -28.82
CA LYS A 391 38.58 12.23 -29.98
C LYS A 391 38.12 12.91 -31.27
N GLU A 392 36.88 13.42 -31.36
CA GLU A 392 36.45 14.32 -32.44
C GLU A 392 37.07 15.70 -32.22
N PRO A 393 38.05 16.17 -33.02
CA PRO A 393 38.64 17.50 -32.88
C PRO A 393 37.58 18.56 -33.22
N ALA A 394 37.76 19.73 -32.65
CA ALA A 394 37.05 20.97 -32.97
C ALA A 394 37.44 21.49 -34.36
N ASP A 395 37.13 20.72 -35.40
CA ASP A 395 37.46 21.03 -36.79
C ASP A 395 36.20 21.14 -37.66
N VAL A 396 35.29 22.06 -37.32
CA VAL A 396 34.36 22.70 -38.26
C VAL A 396 34.07 24.12 -37.74
N GLY A 397 35.02 25.02 -37.98
CA GLY A 397 34.82 26.41 -37.53
C GLY A 397 35.81 27.40 -38.16
N SER A 398 36.19 27.16 -39.42
CA SER A 398 36.86 28.22 -40.22
C SER A 398 36.88 27.83 -41.69
N ASN A 399 35.80 28.16 -42.42
CA ASN A 399 35.86 28.47 -43.85
C ASN A 399 34.45 28.77 -44.39
N VAL A 400 34.01 29.98 -44.17
CA VAL A 400 33.12 30.72 -45.08
C VAL A 400 33.39 32.19 -44.88
N HIS A 401 34.45 32.63 -45.57
CA HIS A 401 34.61 34.00 -46.04
C HIS A 401 35.41 33.92 -47.34
N THR A 402 34.73 33.92 -48.43
CA THR A 402 35.01 34.64 -49.67
C THR A 402 33.75 34.60 -50.53
#